data_0cd187e7ad38137667e1bab2805de53c
#
_entry.id   0cd187e7ad38137667e1bab2805de53c
#
_cell.length_a   1.000
_cell.length_b   1.000
_cell.length_c   1.000
_cell.angle_alpha   90.00
_cell.angle_beta   90.00
_cell.angle_gamma   90.00
#
_symmetry.space_group_name_H-M   'P 1'
#
loop_
_entity.id
_entity.type
_entity.pdbx_description
1 polymer ?
#
loop_
_entity_poly.entity_id
_entity_poly.type
_entity_poly.pdbx_seq_one_letter_code
_entity_poly.pdbx_strand_id
1 'polypeptide(L)'
;MANNGRGKTIGTMLDDLVPRLEKTSDTPGLDAQVLLAHVLGKPRAWVLAHPEIPLTQNRAARLEALLACLESGQPLPYVLGHWEFFGLDFEVTPQVLIPRPETELLVERAVDWLKARPGQRQAVDVGTGSGCIAISLAVNLPDLRITATDVSPQAVEVARHNAERLHVADRVKFLEVDLFPDPLLPESFDLIVANLPYIPTHTLHTLPVYQHEPALALDGGADGLVLVRKLITQAPNLLAPGGLLLMEIESSQGPAALSIAYDAFSEAEIHLHKDLAGRDRLLEVQLGP
;
A
#
# COMPACT_ATOMS: atom_id res chain seq x y z
N MET A 1 26.76 -43.31 -14.07
CA MET A 1 25.47 -43.11 -14.75
C MET A 1 25.36 -41.65 -15.08
N ALA A 2 25.40 -41.29 -16.36
CA ALA A 2 25.40 -39.92 -16.80
C ALA A 2 24.02 -39.28 -16.47
N ASN A 3 24.06 -38.22 -15.65
CA ASN A 3 22.91 -37.38 -15.39
C ASN A 3 22.56 -36.65 -16.70
N ASN A 4 21.54 -37.16 -17.40
CA ASN A 4 21.04 -36.57 -18.63
C ASN A 4 20.59 -35.14 -18.35
N GLY A 5 21.30 -34.15 -18.89
CA GLY A 5 21.09 -32.72 -18.73
C GLY A 5 19.77 -32.20 -19.32
N ARG A 6 18.63 -32.78 -18.94
CA ARG A 6 17.33 -32.15 -19.10
C ARG A 6 17.20 -31.10 -17.98
N GLY A 7 17.23 -29.83 -18.34
CA GLY A 7 16.96 -28.74 -17.40
C GLY A 7 15.68 -29.03 -16.63
N LYS A 8 15.62 -28.62 -15.34
CA LYS A 8 14.41 -28.74 -14.53
C LYS A 8 13.24 -28.05 -15.24
N THR A 9 12.08 -28.69 -15.24
CA THR A 9 10.85 -28.13 -15.80
C THR A 9 10.16 -27.20 -14.79
N ILE A 10 9.20 -26.41 -15.25
CA ILE A 10 8.38 -25.54 -14.38
C ILE A 10 7.76 -26.35 -13.22
N GLY A 11 7.16 -27.51 -13.52
CA GLY A 11 6.54 -28.37 -12.52
C GLY A 11 7.55 -28.84 -11.47
N THR A 12 8.71 -29.37 -11.91
CA THR A 12 9.75 -29.84 -10.97
C THR A 12 10.34 -28.67 -10.15
N MET A 13 10.39 -27.45 -10.70
CA MET A 13 10.82 -26.28 -9.94
C MET A 13 9.80 -25.87 -8.90
N LEU A 14 8.48 -25.90 -9.19
CA LEU A 14 7.44 -25.65 -8.19
C LEU A 14 7.54 -26.64 -7.02
N ASP A 15 7.72 -27.93 -7.32
CA ASP A 15 7.88 -28.98 -6.30
C ASP A 15 9.11 -28.76 -5.42
N ASP A 16 10.21 -28.21 -5.99
CA ASP A 16 11.43 -27.89 -5.25
C ASP A 16 11.31 -26.58 -4.43
N LEU A 17 10.58 -25.57 -4.93
CA LEU A 17 10.47 -24.26 -4.30
C LEU A 17 9.56 -24.26 -3.07
N VAL A 18 8.41 -24.95 -3.16
CA VAL A 18 7.40 -24.92 -2.08
C VAL A 18 7.99 -25.32 -0.73
N PRO A 19 8.69 -26.45 -0.56
CA PRO A 19 9.28 -26.81 0.72
C PRO A 19 10.35 -25.82 1.24
N ARG A 20 11.03 -25.13 0.32
CA ARG A 20 12.05 -24.12 0.69
C ARG A 20 11.42 -22.86 1.26
N LEU A 21 10.24 -22.46 0.73
CA LEU A 21 9.50 -21.28 1.14
C LEU A 21 8.63 -21.50 2.39
N GLU A 22 8.35 -22.72 2.81
CA GLU A 22 7.53 -23.03 4.00
C GLU A 22 8.02 -22.38 5.30
N LYS A 23 9.30 -22.04 5.38
CA LYS A 23 9.89 -21.41 6.57
C LYS A 23 9.73 -19.89 6.61
N THR A 24 9.48 -19.27 5.47
CA THR A 24 9.52 -17.80 5.31
C THR A 24 8.22 -17.23 4.72
N SER A 25 7.26 -18.10 4.38
CA SER A 25 5.99 -17.71 3.77
C SER A 25 4.81 -18.46 4.37
N ASP A 26 3.70 -17.75 4.58
CA ASP A 26 2.40 -18.32 4.95
C ASP A 26 1.68 -18.93 3.72
N THR A 27 2.13 -18.59 2.50
CA THR A 27 1.54 -19.04 1.23
C THR A 27 2.60 -19.57 0.27
N PRO A 28 3.43 -20.56 0.66
CA PRO A 28 4.62 -20.98 -0.10
C PRO A 28 4.31 -21.44 -1.51
N GLY A 29 3.16 -22.08 -1.73
CA GLY A 29 2.72 -22.49 -3.06
C GLY A 29 2.38 -21.32 -3.99
N LEU A 30 1.76 -20.28 -3.46
CA LEU A 30 1.46 -19.05 -4.19
C LEU A 30 2.74 -18.29 -4.51
N ASP A 31 3.62 -18.12 -3.55
CA ASP A 31 4.88 -17.39 -3.69
C ASP A 31 5.81 -18.06 -4.70
N ALA A 32 5.89 -19.40 -4.70
CA ALA A 32 6.63 -20.15 -5.72
C ALA A 32 6.11 -19.89 -7.14
N GLN A 33 4.78 -19.85 -7.31
CA GLN A 33 4.14 -19.55 -8.60
C GLN A 33 4.42 -18.12 -9.05
N VAL A 34 4.30 -17.15 -8.13
CA VAL A 34 4.56 -15.72 -8.40
C VAL A 34 6.03 -15.51 -8.78
N LEU A 35 6.94 -16.10 -8.03
CA LEU A 35 8.38 -16.02 -8.31
C LEU A 35 8.74 -16.59 -9.68
N LEU A 36 8.19 -17.75 -10.03
CA LEU A 36 8.39 -18.35 -11.36
C LEU A 36 7.76 -17.50 -12.47
N ALA A 37 6.57 -16.96 -12.25
CA ALA A 37 5.90 -16.05 -13.17
C ALA A 37 6.77 -14.83 -13.48
N HIS A 38 7.35 -14.21 -12.44
CA HIS A 38 8.28 -13.08 -12.56
C HIS A 38 9.54 -13.46 -13.37
N VAL A 39 10.20 -14.57 -13.05
CA VAL A 39 11.42 -15.00 -13.75
C VAL A 39 11.15 -15.36 -15.21
N LEU A 40 9.97 -15.88 -15.51
CA LEU A 40 9.57 -16.26 -16.86
C LEU A 40 9.04 -15.08 -17.68
N GLY A 41 8.62 -13.98 -17.04
CA GLY A 41 7.90 -12.88 -17.68
C GLY A 41 6.55 -13.36 -18.23
N LYS A 42 5.84 -14.20 -17.46
CA LYS A 42 4.55 -14.80 -17.85
C LYS A 42 3.52 -14.66 -16.73
N PRO A 43 2.22 -14.60 -17.05
CA PRO A 43 1.19 -14.65 -16.01
C PRO A 43 1.26 -15.96 -15.21
N ARG A 44 0.88 -15.92 -13.92
CA ARG A 44 0.83 -17.10 -13.05
C ARG A 44 -0.01 -18.24 -13.64
N ALA A 45 -1.16 -17.91 -14.25
CA ALA A 45 -2.00 -18.91 -14.92
C ALA A 45 -1.26 -19.65 -16.03
N TRP A 46 -0.38 -18.95 -16.76
CA TRP A 46 0.45 -19.58 -17.79
C TRP A 46 1.48 -20.55 -17.19
N VAL A 47 2.11 -20.18 -16.07
CA VAL A 47 3.05 -21.04 -15.34
C VAL A 47 2.40 -22.37 -14.94
N LEU A 48 1.18 -22.30 -14.40
CA LEU A 48 0.41 -23.46 -13.98
C LEU A 48 -0.06 -24.33 -15.16
N ALA A 49 -0.32 -23.72 -16.32
CA ALA A 49 -0.78 -24.43 -17.50
C ALA A 49 0.33 -25.14 -18.28
N HIS A 50 1.63 -24.88 -17.99
CA HIS A 50 2.77 -25.38 -18.75
C HIS A 50 3.86 -26.00 -17.85
N PRO A 51 3.54 -26.99 -17.02
CA PRO A 51 4.50 -27.60 -16.07
C PRO A 51 5.62 -28.34 -16.75
N GLU A 52 5.42 -28.77 -18.02
CA GLU A 52 6.38 -29.54 -18.82
C GLU A 52 7.52 -28.71 -19.41
N ILE A 53 7.38 -27.38 -19.45
CA ILE A 53 8.37 -26.52 -20.10
C ILE A 53 9.65 -26.43 -19.25
N PRO A 54 10.84 -26.71 -19.87
CA PRO A 54 12.11 -26.63 -19.17
C PRO A 54 12.54 -25.18 -18.97
N LEU A 55 13.16 -24.89 -17.80
CA LEU A 55 13.83 -23.62 -17.55
C LEU A 55 15.20 -23.62 -18.27
N THR A 56 15.52 -22.46 -18.87
CA THR A 56 16.88 -22.22 -19.33
C THR A 56 17.82 -22.05 -18.14
N GLN A 57 19.12 -22.32 -18.34
CA GLN A 57 20.12 -22.19 -17.29
C GLN A 57 20.14 -20.76 -16.67
N ASN A 58 20.00 -19.72 -17.50
CA ASN A 58 19.96 -18.34 -17.01
C ASN A 58 18.71 -18.05 -16.13
N ARG A 59 17.54 -18.57 -16.50
CA ARG A 59 16.32 -18.43 -15.70
C ARG A 59 16.42 -19.20 -14.41
N ALA A 60 16.97 -20.40 -14.42
CA ALA A 60 17.20 -21.18 -13.21
C ALA A 60 18.18 -20.46 -12.26
N ALA A 61 19.28 -19.91 -12.77
CA ALA A 61 20.23 -19.15 -11.97
C ALA A 61 19.59 -17.86 -11.37
N ARG A 62 18.78 -17.13 -12.15
CA ARG A 62 18.04 -15.97 -11.67
C ARG A 62 17.04 -16.37 -10.57
N LEU A 63 16.32 -17.45 -10.77
CA LEU A 63 15.36 -17.98 -9.78
C LEU A 63 16.06 -18.32 -8.45
N GLU A 64 17.20 -19.01 -8.49
CA GLU A 64 17.97 -19.33 -7.28
C GLU A 64 18.49 -18.08 -6.57
N ALA A 65 18.90 -17.05 -7.29
CA ALA A 65 19.33 -15.78 -6.69
C ALA A 65 18.18 -15.08 -5.94
N LEU A 66 16.99 -15.00 -6.57
CA LEU A 66 15.81 -14.42 -5.93
C LEU A 66 15.32 -15.26 -4.74
N LEU A 67 15.37 -16.57 -4.86
CA LEU A 67 15.01 -17.49 -3.79
C LEU A 67 15.93 -17.33 -2.56
N ALA A 68 17.23 -17.14 -2.78
CA ALA A 68 18.17 -16.87 -1.68
C ALA A 68 17.81 -15.59 -0.91
N CYS A 69 17.28 -14.55 -1.58
CA CYS A 69 16.77 -13.35 -0.91
C CYS A 69 15.54 -13.68 -0.04
N LEU A 70 14.58 -14.48 -0.55
CA LEU A 70 13.42 -14.91 0.24
C LEU A 70 13.82 -15.80 1.43
N GLU A 71 14.77 -16.72 1.26
CA GLU A 71 15.30 -17.55 2.32
C GLU A 71 16.04 -16.75 3.39
N SER A 72 16.58 -15.57 3.05
CA SER A 72 17.14 -14.61 4.02
C SER A 72 16.08 -13.77 4.75
N GLY A 73 14.80 -13.98 4.44
CA GLY A 73 13.67 -13.30 5.08
C GLY A 73 13.21 -12.03 4.38
N GLN A 74 13.76 -11.68 3.20
CA GLN A 74 13.26 -10.51 2.47
C GLN A 74 11.82 -10.76 1.98
N PRO A 75 10.90 -9.79 2.13
CA PRO A 75 9.53 -9.90 1.61
C PRO A 75 9.50 -10.11 0.09
N LEU A 76 8.61 -10.98 -0.37
CA LEU A 76 8.46 -11.29 -1.79
C LEU A 76 8.27 -10.02 -2.66
N PRO A 77 7.45 -9.03 -2.30
CA PRO A 77 7.30 -7.81 -3.10
C PRO A 77 8.63 -7.06 -3.32
N TYR A 78 9.48 -6.96 -2.31
CA TYR A 78 10.79 -6.31 -2.46
C TYR A 78 11.76 -7.12 -3.30
N VAL A 79 11.71 -8.45 -3.22
CA VAL A 79 12.50 -9.34 -4.08
C VAL A 79 12.10 -9.22 -5.54
N LEU A 80 10.80 -9.04 -5.82
CA LEU A 80 10.26 -8.81 -7.16
C LEU A 80 10.52 -7.38 -7.65
N GLY A 81 10.60 -6.40 -6.73
CA GLY A 81 10.70 -4.97 -7.01
C GLY A 81 9.37 -4.32 -7.39
N HIS A 82 8.27 -5.06 -7.35
CA HIS A 82 6.93 -4.54 -7.66
C HIS A 82 5.83 -5.34 -6.94
N TRP A 83 4.65 -4.70 -6.78
CA TRP A 83 3.48 -5.34 -6.19
C TRP A 83 2.20 -4.80 -6.79
N GLU A 84 1.21 -5.65 -6.91
CA GLU A 84 -0.11 -5.28 -7.41
C GLU A 84 -0.94 -4.65 -6.28
N PHE A 85 -1.65 -3.55 -6.58
CA PHE A 85 -2.61 -2.90 -5.70
C PHE A 85 -3.69 -2.24 -6.57
N PHE A 86 -4.94 -2.50 -6.27
CA PHE A 86 -6.11 -1.95 -6.96
C PHE A 86 -6.07 -2.13 -8.50
N GLY A 87 -5.60 -3.29 -8.95
CA GLY A 87 -5.45 -3.61 -10.37
C GLY A 87 -4.28 -2.93 -11.08
N LEU A 88 -3.41 -2.22 -10.35
CA LEU A 88 -2.24 -1.51 -10.88
C LEU A 88 -0.93 -2.13 -10.35
N ASP A 89 0.13 -2.09 -11.17
CA ASP A 89 1.44 -2.60 -10.80
C ASP A 89 2.34 -1.47 -10.29
N PHE A 90 2.65 -1.48 -8.99
CA PHE A 90 3.48 -0.48 -8.33
C PHE A 90 4.90 -0.98 -8.12
N GLU A 91 5.89 -0.15 -8.41
CA GLU A 91 7.24 -0.35 -7.90
C GLU A 91 7.24 -0.22 -6.38
N VAL A 92 7.87 -1.19 -5.72
CA VAL A 92 8.08 -1.19 -4.27
C VAL A 92 9.53 -1.48 -3.94
N THR A 93 10.05 -0.77 -2.95
CA THR A 93 11.42 -0.89 -2.46
C THR A 93 11.42 -0.90 -0.93
N PRO A 94 12.50 -1.28 -0.24
CA PRO A 94 12.58 -1.22 1.21
C PRO A 94 12.40 0.19 1.84
N GLN A 95 12.22 1.23 1.03
CA GLN A 95 11.96 2.60 1.48
C GLN A 95 10.47 2.91 1.66
N VAL A 96 9.57 2.05 1.19
CA VAL A 96 8.11 2.26 1.27
C VAL A 96 7.42 1.05 1.87
N LEU A 97 6.28 1.27 2.51
CA LEU A 97 5.39 0.18 2.94
C LEU A 97 4.91 -0.61 1.71
N ILE A 98 4.90 -1.93 1.80
CA ILE A 98 4.26 -2.77 0.80
C ILE A 98 2.75 -2.49 0.84
N PRO A 99 2.11 -2.11 -0.29
CA PRO A 99 0.66 -1.88 -0.32
C PRO A 99 -0.13 -3.09 0.22
N ARG A 100 -1.12 -2.82 1.09
CA ARG A 100 -1.92 -3.87 1.75
C ARG A 100 -3.29 -3.98 1.07
N PRO A 101 -3.83 -5.20 0.91
CA PRO A 101 -5.17 -5.39 0.33
C PRO A 101 -6.27 -4.64 1.10
N GLU A 102 -6.15 -4.51 2.42
CA GLU A 102 -7.11 -3.79 3.26
C GLU A 102 -7.23 -2.30 2.89
N THR A 103 -6.13 -1.70 2.42
CA THR A 103 -6.08 -0.29 1.98
C THR A 103 -6.91 -0.04 0.71
N GLU A 104 -7.22 -1.09 -0.07
CA GLU A 104 -8.10 -0.96 -1.24
C GLU A 104 -9.51 -0.48 -0.87
N LEU A 105 -10.01 -0.84 0.32
CA LEU A 105 -11.29 -0.34 0.85
C LEU A 105 -11.31 1.20 0.91
N LEU A 106 -10.20 1.82 1.32
CA LEU A 106 -10.08 3.28 1.37
C LEU A 106 -10.19 3.88 -0.04
N VAL A 107 -9.49 3.29 -1.02
CA VAL A 107 -9.53 3.75 -2.42
C VAL A 107 -10.93 3.57 -3.02
N GLU A 108 -11.57 2.42 -2.79
CA GLU A 108 -12.93 2.14 -3.26
C GLU A 108 -13.93 3.19 -2.74
N ARG A 109 -13.93 3.44 -1.42
CA ARG A 109 -14.77 4.46 -0.79
C ARG A 109 -14.52 5.86 -1.33
N ALA A 110 -13.26 6.24 -1.51
CA ALA A 110 -12.88 7.54 -2.08
C ALA A 110 -13.36 7.70 -3.53
N VAL A 111 -13.18 6.67 -4.35
CA VAL A 111 -13.62 6.67 -5.75
C VAL A 111 -15.14 6.79 -5.85
N ASP A 112 -15.90 6.04 -5.06
CA ASP A 112 -17.37 6.06 -5.06
C ASP A 112 -17.90 7.42 -4.60
N TRP A 113 -17.34 7.98 -3.53
CA TRP A 113 -17.72 9.28 -3.02
C TRP A 113 -17.44 10.40 -4.05
N LEU A 114 -16.25 10.38 -4.67
CA LEU A 114 -15.85 11.37 -5.67
C LEU A 114 -16.66 11.25 -6.98
N LYS A 115 -17.01 10.05 -7.44
CA LYS A 115 -17.84 9.83 -8.63
C LYS A 115 -19.25 10.43 -8.47
N ALA A 116 -19.78 10.44 -7.26
CA ALA A 116 -21.08 11.07 -6.95
C ALA A 116 -21.02 12.61 -6.96
N ARG A 117 -19.83 13.22 -7.05
CA ARG A 117 -19.58 14.67 -6.97
C ARG A 117 -18.70 15.12 -8.14
N PRO A 118 -19.26 15.22 -9.37
CA PRO A 118 -18.47 15.60 -10.56
C PRO A 118 -18.00 17.06 -10.48
N GLY A 119 -16.86 17.34 -11.08
CA GLY A 119 -16.25 18.68 -11.15
C GLY A 119 -14.76 18.63 -10.85
N GLN A 120 -14.10 19.78 -10.85
CA GLN A 120 -12.71 19.87 -10.41
C GLN A 120 -12.65 19.69 -8.89
N ARG A 121 -11.85 18.71 -8.45
CA ARG A 121 -11.74 18.32 -7.05
C ARG A 121 -10.28 18.28 -6.65
N GLN A 122 -10.05 18.64 -5.41
CA GLN A 122 -8.72 18.65 -4.78
C GLN A 122 -8.68 17.57 -3.68
N ALA A 123 -7.73 16.68 -3.75
CA ALA A 123 -7.50 15.70 -2.71
C ALA A 123 -6.08 15.80 -2.16
N VAL A 124 -5.90 15.33 -0.93
CA VAL A 124 -4.56 15.10 -0.38
C VAL A 124 -4.46 13.66 0.13
N ASP A 125 -3.36 13.00 -0.23
CA ASP A 125 -2.94 11.70 0.29
C ASP A 125 -1.77 11.92 1.26
N VAL A 126 -2.01 11.66 2.54
CA VAL A 126 -1.07 11.95 3.63
C VAL A 126 -0.35 10.69 4.04
N GLY A 127 0.99 10.71 3.95
CA GLY A 127 1.81 9.51 4.14
C GLY A 127 1.74 8.60 2.92
N THR A 128 1.97 9.15 1.73
CA THR A 128 1.68 8.48 0.44
C THR A 128 2.49 7.20 0.18
N GLY A 129 3.66 7.03 0.82
CA GLY A 129 4.49 5.83 0.66
C GLY A 129 4.88 5.57 -0.79
N SER A 130 4.44 4.45 -1.36
CA SER A 130 4.64 4.10 -2.77
C SER A 130 3.78 4.92 -3.75
N GLY A 131 2.87 5.77 -3.24
CA GLY A 131 1.88 6.49 -4.03
C GLY A 131 0.63 5.67 -4.36
N CYS A 132 0.47 4.47 -3.80
CA CYS A 132 -0.57 3.53 -4.21
C CYS A 132 -1.99 4.09 -4.09
N ILE A 133 -2.31 4.86 -3.04
CA ILE A 133 -3.63 5.51 -2.87
C ILE A 133 -3.78 6.66 -3.88
N ALA A 134 -2.89 7.66 -3.84
CA ALA A 134 -2.97 8.84 -4.71
C ALA A 134 -3.06 8.48 -6.19
N ILE A 135 -2.20 7.57 -6.63
CA ILE A 135 -2.11 7.16 -8.03
C ILE A 135 -3.34 6.35 -8.45
N SER A 136 -3.83 5.42 -7.60
CA SER A 136 -5.06 4.68 -7.88
C SER A 136 -6.26 5.61 -8.02
N LEU A 137 -6.37 6.64 -7.18
CA LEU A 137 -7.39 7.68 -7.31
C LEU A 137 -7.23 8.46 -8.62
N ALA A 138 -6.02 8.89 -8.97
CA ALA A 138 -5.74 9.65 -10.18
C ALA A 138 -6.03 8.84 -11.47
N VAL A 139 -5.77 7.54 -11.49
CA VAL A 139 -6.08 6.65 -12.64
C VAL A 139 -7.58 6.51 -12.82
N ASN A 140 -8.33 6.35 -11.72
CA ASN A 140 -9.78 6.13 -11.78
C ASN A 140 -10.62 7.41 -11.94
N LEU A 141 -10.03 8.59 -11.68
CA LEU A 141 -10.71 9.89 -11.66
C LEU A 141 -9.88 10.93 -12.45
N PRO A 142 -10.10 11.06 -13.77
CA PRO A 142 -9.25 11.91 -14.63
C PRO A 142 -9.31 13.42 -14.34
N ASP A 143 -10.35 13.89 -13.68
CA ASP A 143 -10.57 15.29 -13.29
C ASP A 143 -10.06 15.62 -11.86
N LEU A 144 -9.56 14.62 -11.13
CA LEU A 144 -9.01 14.79 -9.79
C LEU A 144 -7.58 15.32 -9.83
N ARG A 145 -7.28 16.30 -8.98
CA ARG A 145 -5.92 16.73 -8.68
C ARG A 145 -5.57 16.35 -7.26
N ILE A 146 -4.39 15.77 -7.08
CA ILE A 146 -3.98 15.22 -5.80
C ILE A 146 -2.66 15.84 -5.37
N THR A 147 -2.60 16.24 -4.10
CA THR A 147 -1.35 16.50 -3.40
C THR A 147 -1.01 15.24 -2.60
N ALA A 148 0.13 14.64 -2.85
CA ALA A 148 0.61 13.46 -2.13
C ALA A 148 1.80 13.88 -1.26
N THR A 149 1.71 13.64 0.04
CA THR A 149 2.73 14.07 1.00
C THR A 149 3.38 12.88 1.69
N ASP A 150 4.66 12.99 1.98
CA ASP A 150 5.38 12.05 2.83
C ASP A 150 6.56 12.77 3.49
N VAL A 151 6.92 12.33 4.68
CA VAL A 151 8.09 12.86 5.40
C VAL A 151 9.39 12.25 4.88
N SER A 152 9.31 11.11 4.20
CA SER A 152 10.44 10.39 3.60
C SER A 152 10.69 10.87 2.17
N PRO A 153 11.83 11.52 1.87
CA PRO A 153 12.19 11.88 0.49
C PRO A 153 12.32 10.66 -0.42
N GLN A 154 12.72 9.50 0.12
CA GLN A 154 12.83 8.26 -0.63
C GLN A 154 11.44 7.72 -1.02
N ALA A 155 10.45 7.80 -0.13
CA ALA A 155 9.07 7.43 -0.44
C ALA A 155 8.50 8.35 -1.54
N VAL A 156 8.72 9.66 -1.42
CA VAL A 156 8.32 10.65 -2.44
C VAL A 156 8.93 10.34 -3.81
N GLU A 157 10.18 9.88 -3.86
CA GLU A 157 10.86 9.50 -5.11
C GLU A 157 10.21 8.25 -5.73
N VAL A 158 9.96 7.20 -4.94
CA VAL A 158 9.26 5.97 -5.39
C VAL A 158 7.87 6.30 -5.90
N ALA A 159 7.10 7.11 -5.16
CA ALA A 159 5.75 7.51 -5.56
C ALA A 159 5.74 8.32 -6.87
N ARG A 160 6.70 9.22 -7.05
CA ARG A 160 6.85 9.99 -8.30
C ARG A 160 7.16 9.09 -9.49
N HIS A 161 8.07 8.13 -9.32
CA HIS A 161 8.37 7.15 -10.37
C HIS A 161 7.13 6.32 -10.73
N ASN A 162 6.36 5.86 -9.73
CA ASN A 162 5.11 5.15 -9.98
C ASN A 162 4.08 5.99 -10.74
N ALA A 163 3.95 7.28 -10.41
CA ALA A 163 3.05 8.18 -11.13
C ALA A 163 3.46 8.39 -12.60
N GLU A 164 4.75 8.44 -12.89
CA GLU A 164 5.27 8.50 -14.26
C GLU A 164 4.98 7.21 -15.02
N ARG A 165 5.25 6.04 -14.41
CA ARG A 165 4.97 4.72 -15.01
C ARG A 165 3.49 4.52 -15.31
N LEU A 166 2.61 5.03 -14.45
CA LEU A 166 1.15 4.89 -14.57
C LEU A 166 0.48 6.10 -15.26
N HIS A 167 1.28 7.02 -15.83
CA HIS A 167 0.85 8.14 -16.67
C HIS A 167 -0.12 9.12 -15.99
N VAL A 168 0.11 9.41 -14.70
CA VAL A 168 -0.68 10.37 -13.91
C VAL A 168 0.15 11.48 -13.25
N ALA A 169 1.43 11.58 -13.58
CA ALA A 169 2.37 12.52 -12.95
C ALA A 169 1.97 14.01 -13.12
N ASP A 170 1.20 14.34 -14.14
CA ASP A 170 0.67 15.69 -14.40
C ASP A 170 -0.48 16.10 -13.46
N ARG A 171 -1.07 15.14 -12.72
CA ARG A 171 -2.21 15.33 -11.83
C ARG A 171 -1.91 15.07 -10.37
N VAL A 172 -0.73 14.52 -10.05
CA VAL A 172 -0.30 14.24 -8.68
C VAL A 172 0.91 15.10 -8.34
N LYS A 173 0.76 15.99 -7.37
CA LYS A 173 1.85 16.82 -6.85
C LYS A 173 2.45 16.17 -5.61
N PHE A 174 3.73 15.78 -5.68
CA PHE A 174 4.43 15.14 -4.57
C PHE A 174 5.24 16.15 -3.76
N LEU A 175 5.07 16.12 -2.43
CA LEU A 175 5.73 17.03 -1.48
C LEU A 175 6.39 16.23 -0.34
N GLU A 176 7.62 16.57 -0.01
CA GLU A 176 8.33 16.09 1.17
C GLU A 176 7.97 17.00 2.34
N VAL A 177 6.98 16.61 3.15
CA VAL A 177 6.51 17.37 4.31
C VAL A 177 5.88 16.45 5.35
N ASP A 178 5.85 16.90 6.60
CA ASP A 178 5.17 16.21 7.70
C ASP A 178 3.67 16.54 7.69
N LEU A 179 2.85 15.56 7.31
CA LEU A 179 1.41 15.60 7.10
C LEU A 179 0.99 16.58 6.00
N PHE A 180 0.90 17.87 6.29
CA PHE A 180 0.39 18.88 5.36
C PHE A 180 1.43 19.96 5.07
N PRO A 181 1.46 20.52 3.83
CA PRO A 181 2.33 21.64 3.51
C PRO A 181 1.91 22.92 4.27
N ASP A 182 2.88 23.78 4.58
CA ASP A 182 2.67 25.08 5.23
C ASP A 182 3.24 26.20 4.32
N PRO A 183 2.51 27.28 4.03
CA PRO A 183 1.13 27.55 4.46
C PRO A 183 0.08 26.82 3.59
N LEU A 184 -0.97 26.30 4.23
CA LEU A 184 -2.19 25.87 3.56
C LEU A 184 -3.30 26.91 3.74
N LEU A 185 -4.09 27.12 2.69
CA LEU A 185 -5.32 27.88 2.80
C LEU A 185 -6.39 26.98 3.46
N PRO A 186 -7.26 27.54 4.30
CA PRO A 186 -8.43 26.81 4.80
C PRO A 186 -9.29 26.28 3.64
N GLU A 187 -10.03 25.18 3.90
CA GLU A 187 -10.97 24.59 2.94
C GLU A 187 -10.34 24.21 1.59
N SER A 188 -9.08 23.74 1.63
CA SER A 188 -8.29 23.47 0.41
C SER A 188 -8.62 22.14 -0.25
N PHE A 189 -9.22 21.18 0.47
CA PHE A 189 -9.41 19.82 -0.01
C PHE A 189 -10.85 19.35 0.10
N ASP A 190 -11.37 18.76 -0.98
CA ASP A 190 -12.63 18.03 -0.97
C ASP A 190 -12.46 16.66 -0.29
N LEU A 191 -11.26 16.07 -0.40
CA LEU A 191 -10.95 14.76 0.16
C LEU A 191 -9.57 14.76 0.83
N ILE A 192 -9.51 14.25 2.05
CA ILE A 192 -8.27 13.88 2.74
C ILE A 192 -8.28 12.35 2.88
N VAL A 193 -7.23 11.69 2.40
CA VAL A 193 -7.01 10.25 2.60
C VAL A 193 -5.69 10.00 3.31
N ALA A 194 -5.64 8.97 4.16
CA ALA A 194 -4.42 8.60 4.85
C ALA A 194 -4.38 7.13 5.26
N ASN A 195 -3.24 6.49 5.06
CA ASN A 195 -2.84 5.25 5.73
C ASN A 195 -1.56 5.54 6.50
N LEU A 196 -1.68 6.07 7.71
CA LEU A 196 -0.55 6.49 8.54
C LEU A 196 -0.04 5.34 9.41
N PRO A 197 1.23 5.37 9.84
CA PRO A 197 1.76 4.43 10.82
C PRO A 197 0.89 4.38 12.08
N TYR A 198 0.47 3.17 12.46
CA TYR A 198 -0.47 2.95 13.56
C TYR A 198 -0.02 1.88 14.56
N ILE A 199 1.16 1.29 14.40
CA ILE A 199 1.67 0.28 15.34
C ILE A 199 2.29 0.98 16.56
N PRO A 200 1.88 0.63 17.80
CA PRO A 200 2.53 1.17 18.99
C PRO A 200 4.03 0.84 19.03
N THR A 201 4.87 1.82 19.33
CA THR A 201 6.35 1.67 19.34
C THR A 201 6.83 0.44 20.10
N HIS A 202 6.25 0.18 21.29
CA HIS A 202 6.65 -0.96 22.12
C HIS A 202 6.29 -2.31 21.49
N THR A 203 5.23 -2.38 20.70
CA THR A 203 4.78 -3.59 19.99
C THR A 203 5.61 -3.80 18.73
N LEU A 204 5.90 -2.71 18.00
CA LEU A 204 6.58 -2.75 16.70
C LEU A 204 7.87 -3.59 16.73
N HIS A 205 8.70 -3.40 17.75
CA HIS A 205 9.98 -4.12 17.89
C HIS A 205 9.83 -5.65 18.09
N THR A 206 8.60 -6.13 18.40
CA THR A 206 8.31 -7.56 18.57
C THR A 206 7.79 -8.21 17.29
N LEU A 207 7.42 -7.40 16.28
CA LEU A 207 6.81 -7.89 15.06
C LEU A 207 7.88 -8.22 13.99
N PRO A 208 7.71 -9.33 13.24
CA PRO A 208 8.62 -9.70 12.15
C PRO A 208 8.76 -8.59 11.10
N VAL A 209 7.68 -7.86 10.79
CA VAL A 209 7.64 -6.79 9.80
C VAL A 209 8.67 -5.69 10.08
N TYR A 210 9.02 -5.43 11.35
CA TYR A 210 10.00 -4.42 11.75
C TYR A 210 11.39 -4.65 11.16
N GLN A 211 11.76 -5.90 10.88
CA GLN A 211 13.07 -6.23 10.32
C GLN A 211 13.15 -6.02 8.81
N HIS A 212 12.01 -5.84 8.14
CA HIS A 212 11.92 -5.91 6.69
C HIS A 212 11.33 -4.65 6.04
N GLU A 213 10.45 -3.95 6.73
CA GLU A 213 9.80 -2.75 6.23
C GLU A 213 10.24 -1.50 6.99
N PRO A 214 10.18 -0.29 6.40
CA PRO A 214 10.73 0.90 7.03
C PRO A 214 9.98 1.24 8.33
N ALA A 215 10.70 1.36 9.43
CA ALA A 215 10.12 1.65 10.75
C ALA A 215 9.27 2.95 10.73
N LEU A 216 9.68 3.92 9.91
CA LEU A 216 8.96 5.20 9.73
C LEU A 216 7.54 4.99 9.18
N ALA A 217 7.31 3.95 8.39
CA ALA A 217 6.00 3.62 7.83
C ALA A 217 5.13 2.74 8.76
N LEU A 218 5.68 2.33 9.92
CA LEU A 218 5.02 1.41 10.84
C LEU A 218 4.75 2.03 12.22
N ASP A 219 5.67 2.89 12.71
CA ASP A 219 5.65 3.41 14.09
C ASP A 219 4.62 4.52 14.27
N GLY A 220 3.49 4.19 14.89
CA GLY A 220 2.42 5.11 15.25
C GLY A 220 2.61 5.84 16.59
N GLY A 221 3.79 5.71 17.21
CA GLY A 221 4.09 6.31 18.51
C GLY A 221 3.64 5.46 19.70
N ALA A 222 3.57 6.06 20.87
CA ALA A 222 3.41 5.35 22.15
C ALA A 222 2.18 4.42 22.21
N ASP A 223 1.06 4.83 21.62
CA ASP A 223 -0.20 4.08 21.59
C ASP A 223 -0.70 3.77 20.16
N GLY A 224 0.13 4.06 19.15
CA GLY A 224 -0.22 3.87 17.75
C GLY A 224 -1.18 4.92 17.17
N LEU A 225 -1.55 5.95 17.93
CA LEU A 225 -2.52 6.98 17.53
C LEU A 225 -1.93 8.39 17.46
N VAL A 226 -0.62 8.55 17.61
CA VAL A 226 0.02 9.88 17.65
C VAL A 226 -0.21 10.63 16.33
N LEU A 227 0.04 10.00 15.20
CA LEU A 227 -0.16 10.61 13.88
C LEU A 227 -1.64 10.76 13.53
N VAL A 228 -2.47 9.79 13.93
CA VAL A 228 -3.94 9.85 13.79
C VAL A 228 -4.50 11.09 14.48
N ARG A 229 -4.14 11.34 15.75
CA ARG A 229 -4.56 12.57 16.47
C ARG A 229 -4.08 13.83 15.79
N LYS A 230 -2.81 13.84 15.35
CA LYS A 230 -2.21 15.00 14.69
C LYS A 230 -2.95 15.36 13.40
N LEU A 231 -3.26 14.36 12.57
CA LEU A 231 -4.01 14.55 11.32
C LEU A 231 -5.45 15.00 11.61
N ILE A 232 -6.19 14.28 12.46
CA ILE A 232 -7.60 14.58 12.78
C ILE A 232 -7.75 16.00 13.37
N THR A 233 -6.80 16.47 14.18
CA THR A 233 -6.84 17.82 14.75
C THR A 233 -6.67 18.92 13.69
N GLN A 234 -5.92 18.67 12.62
CA GLN A 234 -5.66 19.64 11.55
C GLN A 234 -6.73 19.61 10.45
N ALA A 235 -7.30 18.44 10.19
CA ALA A 235 -8.21 18.19 9.07
C ALA A 235 -9.46 19.10 9.02
N PRO A 236 -10.12 19.49 10.15
CA PRO A 236 -11.30 20.35 10.11
C PRO A 236 -11.08 21.69 9.40
N ASN A 237 -9.88 22.28 9.51
CA ASN A 237 -9.55 23.55 8.89
C ASN A 237 -9.16 23.42 7.40
N LEU A 238 -8.91 22.20 6.93
CA LEU A 238 -8.37 21.91 5.58
C LEU A 238 -9.43 21.35 4.64
N LEU A 239 -10.46 20.71 5.20
CA LEU A 239 -11.59 20.19 4.43
C LEU A 239 -12.51 21.33 4.00
N ALA A 240 -12.92 21.30 2.74
CA ALA A 240 -13.99 22.14 2.21
C ALA A 240 -15.36 21.76 2.83
N PRO A 241 -16.35 22.65 2.84
CA PRO A 241 -17.73 22.30 3.19
C PRO A 241 -18.20 21.06 2.39
N GLY A 242 -18.82 20.10 3.05
CA GLY A 242 -19.19 18.83 2.46
C GLY A 242 -18.01 17.88 2.15
N GLY A 243 -16.80 18.22 2.57
CA GLY A 243 -15.59 17.41 2.34
C GLY A 243 -15.54 16.13 3.16
N LEU A 244 -14.65 15.21 2.77
CA LEU A 244 -14.52 13.87 3.32
C LEU A 244 -13.10 13.60 3.81
N LEU A 245 -12.98 13.04 5.01
CA LEU A 245 -11.76 12.39 5.51
C LEU A 245 -11.95 10.87 5.52
N LEU A 246 -11.03 10.15 4.92
CA LEU A 246 -10.92 8.68 4.99
C LEU A 246 -9.56 8.31 5.55
N MET A 247 -9.53 7.52 6.62
CA MET A 247 -8.28 7.12 7.25
C MET A 247 -8.29 5.66 7.65
N GLU A 248 -7.28 4.91 7.19
CA GLU A 248 -7.07 3.54 7.65
C GLU A 248 -6.61 3.53 9.11
N ILE A 249 -7.11 2.54 9.87
CA ILE A 249 -6.76 2.32 11.28
C ILE A 249 -6.49 0.83 11.53
N GLU A 250 -5.77 0.53 12.61
CA GLU A 250 -5.70 -0.82 13.14
C GLU A 250 -7.03 -1.19 13.81
N SER A 251 -7.45 -2.45 13.68
CA SER A 251 -8.79 -2.91 14.06
C SER A 251 -9.17 -2.65 15.52
N SER A 252 -8.21 -2.73 16.44
CA SER A 252 -8.45 -2.47 17.87
C SER A 252 -8.57 -0.98 18.21
N GLN A 253 -8.17 -0.10 17.28
CA GLN A 253 -8.15 1.36 17.48
C GLN A 253 -9.50 2.03 17.18
N GLY A 254 -10.47 1.30 16.60
CA GLY A 254 -11.76 1.86 16.18
C GLY A 254 -12.44 2.76 17.22
N PRO A 255 -12.67 2.30 18.46
CA PRO A 255 -13.32 3.13 19.49
C PRO A 255 -12.53 4.39 19.85
N ALA A 256 -11.19 4.31 19.89
CA ALA A 256 -10.35 5.45 20.21
C ALA A 256 -10.31 6.47 19.04
N ALA A 257 -10.22 5.99 17.79
CA ALA A 257 -10.28 6.82 16.60
C ALA A 257 -11.61 7.57 16.48
N LEU A 258 -12.74 6.89 16.78
CA LEU A 258 -14.06 7.53 16.86
C LEU A 258 -14.09 8.65 17.91
N SER A 259 -13.59 8.40 19.12
CA SER A 259 -13.56 9.43 20.18
C SER A 259 -12.76 10.65 19.74
N ILE A 260 -11.58 10.45 19.15
CA ILE A 260 -10.74 11.55 18.64
C ILE A 260 -11.48 12.32 17.54
N ALA A 261 -12.17 11.62 16.63
CA ALA A 261 -12.91 12.24 15.56
C ALA A 261 -14.11 13.06 16.08
N TYR A 262 -14.90 12.54 17.03
CA TYR A 262 -16.01 13.29 17.64
C TYR A 262 -15.55 14.54 18.38
N ASP A 263 -14.38 14.48 19.03
CA ASP A 263 -13.81 15.65 19.72
C ASP A 263 -13.38 16.76 18.74
N ALA A 264 -12.93 16.39 17.52
CA ALA A 264 -12.43 17.33 16.53
C ALA A 264 -13.52 17.85 15.56
N PHE A 265 -14.55 17.06 15.29
CA PHE A 265 -15.59 17.33 14.29
C PHE A 265 -16.98 17.34 14.93
N SER A 266 -17.40 18.49 15.47
CA SER A 266 -18.64 18.61 16.26
C SER A 266 -19.93 18.39 15.48
N GLU A 267 -19.94 18.57 14.15
CA GLU A 267 -21.13 18.52 13.28
C GLU A 267 -20.98 17.60 12.08
N ALA A 268 -19.99 16.70 12.10
CA ALA A 268 -19.75 15.76 11.01
C ALA A 268 -20.48 14.43 11.20
N GLU A 269 -20.79 13.76 10.12
CA GLU A 269 -21.16 12.35 10.14
C GLU A 269 -19.90 11.48 10.24
N ILE A 270 -19.83 10.61 11.25
CA ILE A 270 -18.64 9.81 11.52
C ILE A 270 -19.02 8.33 11.53
N HIS A 271 -18.30 7.55 10.72
CA HIS A 271 -18.53 6.12 10.55
C HIS A 271 -17.25 5.31 10.65
N LEU A 272 -17.39 4.06 11.12
CA LEU A 272 -16.35 3.04 10.99
C LEU A 272 -16.80 1.98 9.99
N HIS A 273 -15.98 1.73 8.99
CA HIS A 273 -16.19 0.66 8.03
C HIS A 273 -15.31 -0.54 8.36
N LYS A 274 -15.87 -1.72 8.10
CA LYS A 274 -15.20 -2.99 8.32
C LYS A 274 -14.59 -3.51 7.03
N ASP A 275 -13.44 -4.18 7.16
CA ASP A 275 -12.85 -4.96 6.08
C ASP A 275 -13.66 -6.25 5.80
N LEU A 276 -13.25 -7.01 4.79
CA LEU A 276 -13.91 -8.28 4.42
C LEU A 276 -13.84 -9.35 5.51
N ALA A 277 -12.94 -9.21 6.49
CA ALA A 277 -12.87 -10.07 7.66
C ALA A 277 -13.79 -9.61 8.82
N GLY A 278 -14.56 -8.53 8.62
CA GLY A 278 -15.47 -7.96 9.60
C GLY A 278 -14.81 -7.17 10.72
N ARG A 279 -13.55 -6.73 10.53
CA ARG A 279 -12.77 -5.94 11.49
C ARG A 279 -12.87 -4.47 11.14
N ASP A 280 -12.93 -3.59 12.14
CA ASP A 280 -12.86 -2.14 11.93
C ASP A 280 -11.57 -1.80 11.18
N ARG A 281 -11.67 -1.03 10.08
CA ARG A 281 -10.53 -0.76 9.20
C ARG A 281 -10.45 0.68 8.72
N LEU A 282 -11.57 1.34 8.48
CA LEU A 282 -11.60 2.66 7.87
C LEU A 282 -12.46 3.61 8.70
N LEU A 283 -11.87 4.69 9.19
CA LEU A 283 -12.57 5.83 9.74
C LEU A 283 -13.00 6.75 8.60
N GLU A 284 -14.28 7.08 8.54
CA GLU A 284 -14.88 8.04 7.62
C GLU A 284 -15.47 9.20 8.40
N VAL A 285 -15.12 10.44 8.02
CA VAL A 285 -15.67 11.67 8.58
C VAL A 285 -16.14 12.56 7.43
N GLN A 286 -17.45 12.78 7.34
CA GLN A 286 -18.09 13.59 6.31
C GLN A 286 -18.58 14.91 6.90
N LEU A 287 -18.07 16.04 6.40
CA LEU A 287 -18.58 17.36 6.79
C LEU A 287 -19.97 17.61 6.19
N GLY A 288 -20.78 18.41 6.90
CA GLY A 288 -21.99 18.99 6.34
C GLY A 288 -21.69 19.97 5.18
N PRO A 289 -22.70 20.23 4.30
CA PRO A 289 -22.56 21.13 3.16
C PRO A 289 -22.33 22.59 3.55
#